data_864fa7de41333f1af2ddfe90bf84664d
#
_entry.id   864fa7de41333f1af2ddfe90bf84664d
#
_cell.length_a   1.000
_cell.length_b   1.000
_cell.length_c   1.000
_cell.angle_alpha   90.00
_cell.angle_beta   90.00
_cell.angle_gamma   90.00
#
_symmetry.space_group_name_H-M   'P 1'
#
loop_
_entity.id
_entity.type
_entity.pdbx_description
1 polymer ?
#
loop_
_entity_poly.entity_id
_entity_poly.type
_entity_poly.pdbx_seq_one_letter_code
_entity_poly.pdbx_strand_id
1 'polypeptide(L)'
;YLGDAYQMSIDRLSELQDLIDKFNAAKPADQKAAMEEIVNFLADDYRQITLAAHKRMDIIVGALLMLGEATVYNKDAAITSGQTNNKLLEITLPFNFIKPKSGDVVVDGKNMFISYLREKLHSLAPDFGVYAKMIMTRASFNKLILGSSEFGEQYKMILGSNEMKLSTGLVSSSLASEVFTGIGLPHIEIKEDYVKDQTGKNVQIYADNRIT
;
A
#
# COMPACT_ATOMS: atom_id res chain seq x y z
N TYR A 1 -0.15 21.74 -8.65
CA TYR A 1 0.41 22.09 -7.33
C TYR A 1 -0.19 21.16 -6.29
N LEU A 2 0.58 20.21 -5.78
CA LEU A 2 0.19 19.38 -4.65
C LEU A 2 0.62 20.13 -3.37
N GLY A 3 -0.20 21.05 -2.91
CA GLY A 3 0.01 21.75 -1.66
C GLY A 3 -0.78 21.07 -0.54
N ASP A 4 -0.13 20.74 0.56
CA ASP A 4 -0.81 20.39 1.80
C ASP A 4 -0.69 21.56 2.77
N ALA A 5 -1.82 21.96 3.37
CA ALA A 5 -1.83 22.96 4.41
C ALA A 5 -1.85 22.22 5.77
N TYR A 6 -0.81 22.40 6.55
CA TYR A 6 -0.78 21.94 7.93
C TYR A 6 -1.47 22.96 8.83
N GLN A 7 -2.51 22.52 9.50
CA GLN A 7 -3.19 23.33 10.51
C GLN A 7 -2.80 22.79 11.89
N MET A 8 -2.06 23.59 12.63
CA MET A 8 -1.65 23.22 14.00
C MET A 8 -2.89 23.13 14.88
N SER A 9 -3.06 22.02 15.60
CA SER A 9 -4.17 21.86 16.55
C SER A 9 -3.98 22.81 17.77
N ILE A 10 -5.07 23.07 18.48
CA ILE A 10 -5.04 23.90 19.70
C ILE A 10 -4.09 23.28 20.76
N ASP A 11 -4.11 21.95 20.89
CA ASP A 11 -3.23 21.23 21.81
C ASP A 11 -1.76 21.42 21.43
N ARG A 12 -1.44 21.34 20.14
CA ARG A 12 -0.08 21.52 19.63
C ARG A 12 0.40 22.97 19.79
N LEU A 13 -0.50 23.92 19.62
CA LEU A 13 -0.22 25.36 19.91
C LEU A 13 0.07 25.57 21.40
N SER A 14 -0.67 24.90 22.30
CA SER A 14 -0.43 24.94 23.73
C SER A 14 0.94 24.36 24.09
N GLU A 15 1.31 23.19 23.52
CA GLU A 15 2.64 22.60 23.72
C GLU A 15 3.77 23.56 23.24
N LEU A 16 3.59 24.21 22.11
CA LEU A 16 4.56 25.21 21.61
C LEU A 16 4.68 26.40 22.57
N GLN A 17 3.54 26.88 23.11
CA GLN A 17 3.54 27.97 24.09
C GLN A 17 4.29 27.57 25.37
N ASP A 18 4.05 26.36 25.87
CA ASP A 18 4.75 25.82 27.04
C ASP A 18 6.27 25.72 26.82
N LEU A 19 6.70 25.32 25.62
CA LEU A 19 8.12 25.29 25.25
C LEU A 19 8.73 26.70 25.17
N ILE A 20 8.00 27.68 24.66
CA ILE A 20 8.41 29.09 24.63
C ILE A 20 8.51 29.65 26.04
N ASP A 21 7.57 29.38 26.91
CA ASP A 21 7.57 29.83 28.29
C ASP A 21 8.73 29.18 29.06
N LYS A 22 9.01 27.91 28.85
CA LYS A 22 10.18 27.20 29.39
C LYS A 22 11.49 27.83 28.92
N PHE A 23 11.61 28.20 27.64
CA PHE A 23 12.77 28.89 27.11
C PHE A 23 12.97 30.27 27.76
N ASN A 24 11.89 31.05 27.91
CA ASN A 24 11.93 32.38 28.52
C ASN A 24 12.29 32.32 30.02
N ALA A 25 11.90 31.25 30.72
CA ALA A 25 12.22 31.04 32.12
C ALA A 25 13.60 30.40 32.36
N ALA A 26 14.25 29.88 31.30
CA ALA A 26 15.52 29.15 31.40
C ALA A 26 16.68 30.07 31.79
N LYS A 27 17.60 29.54 32.61
CA LYS A 27 18.87 30.21 32.88
C LYS A 27 19.77 30.23 31.63
N PRO A 28 20.70 31.17 31.50
CA PRO A 28 21.57 31.28 30.30
C PRO A 28 22.30 29.97 29.93
N ALA A 29 22.63 29.12 30.92
CA ALA A 29 23.26 27.83 30.68
C ALA A 29 22.30 26.81 30.00
N ASP A 30 20.99 26.90 30.26
CA ASP A 30 19.97 25.96 29.82
C ASP A 30 19.20 26.45 28.58
N GLN A 31 19.37 27.74 28.19
CA GLN A 31 18.65 28.32 27.05
C GLN A 31 18.93 27.61 25.73
N LYS A 32 20.17 27.11 25.53
CA LYS A 32 20.49 26.36 24.32
C LYS A 32 19.68 25.07 24.20
N ALA A 33 19.57 24.33 25.28
CA ALA A 33 18.78 23.07 25.31
C ALA A 33 17.29 23.34 25.11
N ALA A 34 16.74 24.38 25.73
CA ALA A 34 15.34 24.78 25.54
C ALA A 34 15.06 25.25 24.11
N MET A 35 16.01 25.95 23.48
CA MET A 35 15.90 26.33 22.07
C MET A 35 15.93 25.12 21.14
N GLU A 36 16.78 24.13 21.42
CA GLU A 36 16.84 22.88 20.66
C GLU A 36 15.50 22.10 20.74
N GLU A 37 14.81 22.10 21.89
CA GLU A 37 13.48 21.50 22.03
C GLU A 37 12.46 22.19 21.11
N ILE A 38 12.45 23.54 21.03
CA ILE A 38 11.55 24.29 20.13
C ILE A 38 11.87 23.97 18.67
N VAL A 39 13.15 23.96 18.30
CA VAL A 39 13.59 23.67 16.93
C VAL A 39 13.17 22.25 16.53
N ASN A 40 13.36 21.26 17.41
CA ASN A 40 12.96 19.87 17.15
C ASN A 40 11.44 19.74 17.00
N PHE A 41 10.67 20.44 17.82
CA PHE A 41 9.22 20.47 17.76
C PHE A 41 8.72 21.01 16.40
N LEU A 42 9.28 22.12 15.93
CA LEU A 42 8.95 22.72 14.64
C LEU A 42 9.47 21.87 13.46
N ALA A 43 10.64 21.26 13.62
CA ALA A 43 11.20 20.36 12.61
C ALA A 43 10.34 19.12 12.41
N ASP A 44 9.74 18.58 13.46
CA ASP A 44 8.80 17.45 13.38
C ASP A 44 7.54 17.83 12.59
N ASP A 45 7.00 19.03 12.79
CA ASP A 45 5.86 19.52 12.02
C ASP A 45 6.20 19.67 10.54
N TYR A 46 7.36 20.22 10.23
CA TYR A 46 7.86 20.32 8.84
C TYR A 46 8.04 18.94 8.20
N ARG A 47 8.57 17.97 8.95
CA ARG A 47 8.69 16.58 8.50
C ARG A 47 7.32 15.96 8.21
N GLN A 48 6.30 16.21 9.05
CA GLN A 48 4.94 15.72 8.83
C GLN A 48 4.33 16.27 7.54
N ILE A 49 4.52 17.57 7.24
CA ILE A 49 4.06 18.19 5.98
C ILE A 49 4.71 17.51 4.77
N THR A 50 6.02 17.29 4.82
CA THR A 50 6.76 16.63 3.74
C THR A 50 6.29 15.19 3.54
N LEU A 51 6.13 14.43 4.65
CA LEU A 51 5.62 13.06 4.60
C LEU A 51 4.18 12.98 4.08
N ALA A 52 3.33 13.96 4.38
CA ALA A 52 1.96 13.99 3.88
C ALA A 52 1.91 14.10 2.35
N ALA A 53 2.79 14.93 1.75
CA ALA A 53 2.90 15.03 0.30
C ALA A 53 3.35 13.70 -0.33
N HIS A 54 4.37 13.03 0.24
CA HIS A 54 4.80 11.70 -0.23
C HIS A 54 3.71 10.66 -0.12
N LYS A 55 3.02 10.58 1.02
CA LYS A 55 1.89 9.66 1.21
C LYS A 55 0.76 9.88 0.20
N ARG A 56 0.50 11.12 -0.19
CA ARG A 56 -0.48 11.43 -1.24
C ARG A 56 -0.04 10.90 -2.60
N MET A 57 1.26 11.03 -2.93
CA MET A 57 1.82 10.42 -4.14
C MET A 57 1.70 8.91 -4.11
N ASP A 58 1.96 8.26 -2.98
CA ASP A 58 1.83 6.81 -2.82
C ASP A 58 0.40 6.33 -3.06
N ILE A 59 -0.62 7.09 -2.60
CA ILE A 59 -2.03 6.79 -2.89
C ILE A 59 -2.31 6.83 -4.39
N ILE A 60 -1.83 7.88 -5.07
CA ILE A 60 -2.03 8.04 -6.53
C ILE A 60 -1.35 6.88 -7.28
N VAL A 61 -0.10 6.58 -6.93
CA VAL A 61 0.65 5.48 -7.56
C VAL A 61 -0.01 4.14 -7.26
N GLY A 62 -0.42 3.89 -6.01
CA GLY A 62 -1.13 2.67 -5.63
C GLY A 62 -2.46 2.51 -6.39
N ALA A 63 -3.24 3.58 -6.54
CA ALA A 63 -4.46 3.58 -7.33
C ALA A 63 -4.18 3.28 -8.82
N LEU A 64 -3.16 3.92 -9.40
CA LEU A 64 -2.75 3.65 -10.78
C LEU A 64 -2.34 2.19 -10.98
N LEU A 65 -1.50 1.65 -10.11
CA LEU A 65 -1.04 0.26 -10.19
C LEU A 65 -2.17 -0.75 -10.00
N MET A 66 -3.12 -0.48 -9.09
CA MET A 66 -4.17 -1.44 -8.74
C MET A 66 -5.46 -1.28 -9.54
N LEU A 67 -5.78 -0.05 -9.95
CA LEU A 67 -7.05 0.27 -10.62
C LEU A 67 -6.86 0.69 -12.08
N GLY A 68 -5.65 1.07 -12.48
CA GLY A 68 -5.34 1.63 -13.79
C GLY A 68 -5.76 3.09 -13.93
N GLU A 69 -6.38 3.66 -12.91
CA GLU A 69 -6.85 5.04 -12.88
C GLU A 69 -6.63 5.66 -11.52
N ALA A 70 -6.35 6.95 -11.50
CA ALA A 70 -6.31 7.76 -10.28
C ALA A 70 -6.97 9.11 -10.54
N THR A 71 -7.84 9.52 -9.63
CA THR A 71 -8.51 10.82 -9.70
C THR A 71 -8.12 11.67 -8.49
N VAL A 72 -7.66 12.87 -8.77
CA VAL A 72 -7.37 13.88 -7.74
C VAL A 72 -8.50 14.91 -7.75
N TYR A 73 -9.10 15.16 -6.58
CA TYR A 73 -10.18 16.12 -6.41
C TYR A 73 -9.67 17.41 -5.78
N ASN A 74 -10.22 18.55 -6.22
CA ASN A 74 -10.02 19.82 -5.54
C ASN A 74 -11.01 19.94 -4.38
N LYS A 75 -10.49 20.00 -3.15
CA LYS A 75 -11.29 20.07 -1.93
C LYS A 75 -12.01 21.40 -1.77
N ASP A 76 -11.37 22.49 -2.18
CA ASP A 76 -11.89 23.84 -1.93
C ASP A 76 -13.06 24.23 -2.84
N ALA A 77 -13.14 23.61 -4.02
CA ALA A 77 -14.24 23.85 -4.94
C ALA A 77 -15.57 23.19 -4.50
N ALA A 78 -15.53 22.14 -3.66
CA ALA A 78 -16.74 21.49 -3.12
C ALA A 78 -17.50 22.40 -2.16
N ILE A 79 -16.83 23.33 -1.50
CA ILE A 79 -17.41 24.24 -0.50
C ILE A 79 -18.12 25.42 -1.19
N THR A 80 -17.64 25.83 -2.37
CA THR A 80 -18.07 27.09 -3.01
C THR A 80 -19.15 26.95 -4.08
N SER A 81 -19.33 25.80 -4.70
CA SER A 81 -20.15 25.72 -5.92
C SER A 81 -21.29 24.70 -5.94
N GLY A 82 -21.43 23.86 -4.92
CA GLY A 82 -22.45 22.79 -4.94
C GLY A 82 -22.28 21.79 -6.10
N GLN A 83 -21.18 21.84 -6.82
CA GLN A 83 -20.87 20.92 -7.92
C GLN A 83 -20.18 19.65 -7.40
N THR A 84 -20.76 18.53 -7.74
CA THR A 84 -20.28 17.19 -7.35
C THR A 84 -19.05 16.69 -8.12
N ASN A 85 -18.53 17.43 -9.11
CA ASN A 85 -17.47 17.01 -10.01
C ASN A 85 -16.27 17.97 -10.00
N ASN A 86 -15.55 18.01 -8.91
CA ASN A 86 -14.33 18.81 -8.78
C ASN A 86 -13.06 17.99 -9.07
N LYS A 87 -13.07 17.24 -10.16
CA LYS A 87 -11.88 16.54 -10.64
C LYS A 87 -10.82 17.57 -11.05
N LEU A 88 -9.67 17.53 -10.42
CA LEU A 88 -8.52 18.36 -10.71
C LEU A 88 -7.58 17.69 -11.72
N LEU A 89 -7.44 16.38 -11.58
CA LEU A 89 -6.60 15.56 -12.43
C LEU A 89 -7.18 14.15 -12.48
N GLU A 90 -7.25 13.60 -13.68
CA GLU A 90 -7.57 12.20 -13.93
C GLU A 90 -6.46 11.59 -14.75
N ILE A 91 -5.83 10.55 -14.22
CA ILE A 91 -4.77 9.81 -14.90
C ILE A 91 -5.31 8.41 -15.15
N THR A 92 -5.28 7.97 -16.41
CA THR A 92 -5.65 6.61 -16.79
C THR A 92 -4.47 5.97 -17.48
N LEU A 93 -4.11 4.77 -17.07
CA LEU A 93 -3.06 3.99 -17.71
C LEU A 93 -3.63 3.19 -18.88
N PRO A 94 -2.93 3.13 -20.03
CA PRO A 94 -3.41 2.45 -21.24
C PRO A 94 -3.19 0.92 -21.17
N PHE A 95 -3.60 0.27 -20.06
CA PHE A 95 -3.55 -1.18 -19.98
C PHE A 95 -4.85 -1.77 -19.45
N ASN A 96 -5.15 -2.99 -19.88
CA ASN A 96 -6.34 -3.72 -19.49
C ASN A 96 -6.03 -4.68 -18.35
N PHE A 97 -6.87 -4.68 -17.31
CA PHE A 97 -6.79 -5.67 -16.26
C PHE A 97 -7.29 -7.02 -16.76
N ILE A 98 -6.51 -8.07 -16.49
CA ILE A 98 -6.96 -9.44 -16.72
C ILE A 98 -7.90 -9.82 -15.60
N LYS A 99 -9.16 -10.06 -15.94
CA LYS A 99 -10.19 -10.54 -14.98
C LYS A 99 -10.46 -12.01 -15.31
N PRO A 100 -10.03 -12.95 -14.43
CA PRO A 100 -10.34 -14.36 -14.66
C PRO A 100 -11.86 -14.60 -14.58
N LYS A 101 -12.38 -15.43 -15.47
CA LYS A 101 -13.74 -15.96 -15.32
C LYS A 101 -13.72 -17.10 -14.29
N SER A 102 -14.87 -17.38 -13.70
CA SER A 102 -14.96 -18.43 -12.67
C SER A 102 -14.44 -19.79 -13.17
N GLY A 103 -14.75 -20.17 -14.41
CA GLY A 103 -14.28 -21.41 -15.02
C GLY A 103 -12.79 -21.43 -15.39
N ASP A 104 -12.12 -20.29 -15.45
CA ASP A 104 -10.67 -20.22 -15.73
C ASP A 104 -9.84 -20.61 -14.48
N VAL A 105 -10.41 -20.44 -13.30
CA VAL A 105 -9.71 -20.59 -12.01
C VAL A 105 -10.21 -21.82 -11.23
N VAL A 106 -11.47 -22.21 -11.41
CA VAL A 106 -12.06 -23.37 -10.72
C VAL A 106 -12.24 -24.50 -11.71
N VAL A 107 -11.45 -25.56 -11.55
CA VAL A 107 -11.50 -26.79 -12.35
C VAL A 107 -11.88 -27.95 -11.42
N ASP A 108 -12.92 -28.70 -11.75
CA ASP A 108 -13.44 -29.81 -10.97
C ASP A 108 -13.65 -29.46 -9.47
N GLY A 109 -14.13 -28.24 -9.20
CA GLY A 109 -14.37 -27.77 -7.86
C GLY A 109 -13.11 -27.36 -7.06
N LYS A 110 -11.93 -27.48 -7.65
CA LYS A 110 -10.66 -27.08 -7.05
C LYS A 110 -10.24 -25.69 -7.54
N ASN A 111 -9.67 -24.91 -6.64
CA ASN A 111 -9.11 -23.61 -7.00
C ASN A 111 -7.69 -23.79 -7.58
N MET A 112 -7.56 -23.62 -8.90
CA MET A 112 -6.35 -23.78 -9.70
C MET A 112 -5.73 -22.41 -10.06
N PHE A 113 -5.77 -21.47 -9.15
CA PHE A 113 -5.34 -20.10 -9.41
C PHE A 113 -3.85 -19.98 -9.77
N ILE A 114 -2.99 -20.81 -9.20
CA ILE A 114 -1.54 -20.80 -9.45
C ILE A 114 -1.23 -21.23 -10.89
N SER A 115 -1.85 -22.29 -11.37
CA SER A 115 -1.72 -22.75 -12.76
C SER A 115 -2.24 -21.70 -13.74
N TYR A 116 -3.39 -21.12 -13.45
CA TYR A 116 -3.94 -20.01 -14.24
C TYR A 116 -2.97 -18.82 -14.30
N LEU A 117 -2.43 -18.40 -13.17
CA LEU A 117 -1.49 -17.29 -13.07
C LEU A 117 -0.22 -17.56 -13.89
N ARG A 118 0.34 -18.77 -13.75
CA ARG A 118 1.54 -19.19 -14.51
C ARG A 118 1.31 -19.16 -16.02
N GLU A 119 0.17 -19.69 -16.46
CA GLU A 119 -0.18 -19.68 -17.89
C GLU A 119 -0.32 -18.25 -18.42
N LYS A 120 -0.99 -17.38 -17.68
CA LYS A 120 -1.16 -15.97 -18.07
C LYS A 120 0.16 -15.22 -18.12
N LEU A 121 0.99 -15.34 -17.11
CA LEU A 121 2.31 -14.68 -17.11
C LEU A 121 3.20 -15.20 -18.25
N HIS A 122 3.15 -16.51 -18.52
CA HIS A 122 3.88 -17.08 -19.65
C HIS A 122 3.37 -16.56 -21.01
N SER A 123 2.06 -16.44 -21.18
CA SER A 123 1.46 -15.91 -22.41
C SER A 123 1.78 -14.42 -22.66
N LEU A 124 2.02 -13.65 -21.59
CA LEU A 124 2.35 -12.21 -21.66
C LEU A 124 3.86 -11.94 -21.75
N ALA A 125 4.70 -12.92 -21.40
CA ALA A 125 6.15 -12.74 -21.37
C ALA A 125 6.76 -12.30 -22.72
N PRO A 126 6.29 -12.74 -23.89
CA PRO A 126 6.80 -12.26 -25.18
C PRO A 126 6.63 -10.75 -25.38
N ASP A 127 5.53 -10.18 -24.86
CA ASP A 127 5.21 -8.76 -25.07
C ASP A 127 5.80 -7.87 -23.98
N PHE A 128 5.86 -8.34 -22.74
CA PHE A 128 6.20 -7.53 -21.57
C PHE A 128 7.48 -7.99 -20.83
N GLY A 129 8.08 -9.09 -21.26
CA GLY A 129 9.27 -9.67 -20.63
C GLY A 129 8.94 -10.50 -19.38
N VAL A 130 9.99 -10.85 -18.63
CA VAL A 130 9.86 -11.68 -17.42
C VAL A 130 9.54 -10.79 -16.23
N TYR A 131 8.49 -11.12 -15.51
CA TYR A 131 8.06 -10.39 -14.32
C TYR A 131 8.96 -10.73 -13.12
N ALA A 132 9.47 -9.70 -12.46
CA ALA A 132 10.39 -9.86 -11.33
C ALA A 132 9.65 -10.09 -10.00
N LYS A 133 8.50 -9.41 -9.81
CA LYS A 133 7.73 -9.48 -8.57
C LYS A 133 6.24 -9.29 -8.80
N MET A 134 5.45 -9.79 -7.85
CA MET A 134 4.01 -9.59 -7.76
C MET A 134 3.70 -8.83 -6.46
N ILE A 135 2.94 -7.75 -6.57
CA ILE A 135 2.52 -6.93 -5.43
C ILE A 135 1.05 -7.24 -5.13
N MET A 136 0.75 -7.54 -3.87
CA MET A 136 -0.62 -7.80 -3.42
C MET A 136 -0.78 -7.48 -1.93
N THR A 137 -2.04 -7.38 -1.47
CA THR A 137 -2.35 -7.26 -0.05
C THR A 137 -2.32 -8.60 0.65
N ARG A 138 -2.24 -8.61 1.99
CA ARG A 138 -2.33 -9.83 2.80
C ARG A 138 -3.64 -10.56 2.57
N ALA A 139 -4.75 -9.83 2.44
CA ALA A 139 -6.05 -10.41 2.16
C ALA A 139 -6.07 -11.11 0.79
N SER A 140 -5.51 -10.49 -0.25
CA SER A 140 -5.34 -11.09 -1.57
C SER A 140 -4.46 -12.33 -1.52
N PHE A 141 -3.33 -12.27 -0.81
CA PHE A 141 -2.42 -13.41 -0.63
C PHE A 141 -3.12 -14.61 0.01
N ASN A 142 -3.80 -14.38 1.13
CA ASN A 142 -4.52 -15.45 1.83
C ASN A 142 -5.61 -16.07 0.95
N LYS A 143 -6.38 -15.25 0.25
CA LYS A 143 -7.51 -15.72 -0.56
C LYS A 143 -7.07 -16.39 -1.85
N LEU A 144 -6.14 -15.79 -2.58
CA LEU A 144 -5.77 -16.21 -3.93
C LEU A 144 -4.67 -17.28 -3.92
N ILE A 145 -3.68 -17.14 -3.07
CA ILE A 145 -2.52 -18.03 -3.04
C ILE A 145 -2.73 -19.17 -2.04
N LEU A 146 -2.93 -18.85 -0.77
CA LEU A 146 -3.14 -19.89 0.24
C LEU A 146 -4.47 -20.62 0.08
N GLY A 147 -5.49 -19.94 -0.46
CA GLY A 147 -6.77 -20.55 -0.83
C GLY A 147 -6.73 -21.41 -2.09
N SER A 148 -5.60 -21.43 -2.83
CA SER A 148 -5.43 -22.31 -3.99
C SER A 148 -5.22 -23.76 -3.55
N SER A 149 -5.91 -24.68 -4.19
CA SER A 149 -5.75 -26.12 -3.93
C SER A 149 -4.35 -26.64 -4.30
N GLU A 150 -3.66 -25.91 -5.20
CA GLU A 150 -2.34 -26.28 -5.70
C GLU A 150 -1.21 -25.90 -4.76
N PHE A 151 -1.40 -24.85 -3.93
CA PHE A 151 -0.31 -24.29 -3.11
C PHE A 151 0.32 -25.35 -2.20
N GLY A 152 -0.50 -26.11 -1.51
CA GLY A 152 -0.04 -27.17 -0.61
C GLY A 152 0.72 -28.29 -1.31
N GLU A 153 0.34 -28.64 -2.52
CA GLU A 153 1.02 -29.67 -3.33
C GLU A 153 2.38 -29.16 -3.81
N GLN A 154 2.45 -27.94 -4.33
CA GLN A 154 3.69 -27.31 -4.76
C GLN A 154 4.66 -27.10 -3.60
N TYR A 155 4.15 -26.68 -2.45
CA TYR A 155 4.95 -26.53 -1.23
C TYR A 155 5.62 -27.86 -0.84
N LYS A 156 4.87 -28.97 -0.78
CA LYS A 156 5.41 -30.30 -0.45
C LYS A 156 6.46 -30.75 -1.45
N MET A 157 6.24 -30.48 -2.73
CA MET A 157 7.15 -30.87 -3.80
C MET A 157 8.50 -30.15 -3.70
N ILE A 158 8.49 -28.85 -3.40
CA ILE A 158 9.69 -28.00 -3.42
C ILE A 158 10.45 -28.07 -2.10
N LEU A 159 9.75 -27.98 -0.97
CA LEU A 159 10.36 -27.93 0.35
C LEU A 159 10.47 -29.27 1.06
N GLY A 160 9.96 -30.34 0.44
CA GLY A 160 10.12 -31.72 0.94
C GLY A 160 9.40 -32.01 2.27
N SER A 161 8.49 -31.18 2.70
CA SER A 161 7.76 -31.33 3.96
C SER A 161 6.55 -32.24 3.80
N ASN A 162 6.55 -33.42 4.46
CA ASN A 162 5.42 -34.35 4.45
C ASN A 162 4.26 -33.91 5.36
N GLU A 163 4.48 -32.97 6.27
CA GLU A 163 3.51 -32.59 7.30
C GLU A 163 3.23 -31.08 7.32
N MET A 164 2.65 -30.56 6.27
CA MET A 164 2.16 -29.20 6.35
C MET A 164 0.66 -29.18 6.63
N LYS A 165 0.29 -28.96 7.87
CA LYS A 165 -1.02 -28.38 8.20
C LYS A 165 -0.95 -26.93 7.77
N LEU A 166 -1.38 -26.63 6.55
CA LEU A 166 -1.60 -25.27 6.06
C LEU A 166 -2.71 -24.61 6.89
N SER A 167 -2.36 -24.18 8.09
CA SER A 167 -3.13 -23.16 8.78
C SER A 167 -2.89 -21.86 8.02
N THR A 168 -3.92 -21.31 7.40
CA THR A 168 -3.90 -20.13 6.53
C THR A 168 -3.27 -18.88 7.14
N GLY A 169 -2.90 -18.91 8.41
CA GLY A 169 -2.24 -17.76 9.08
C GLY A 169 -0.73 -17.91 9.31
N LEU A 170 -0.13 -19.07 9.03
CA LEU A 170 1.26 -19.33 9.41
C LEU A 170 2.27 -19.30 8.26
N VAL A 171 1.83 -19.23 7.00
CA VAL A 171 2.74 -19.15 5.87
C VAL A 171 3.20 -17.73 5.65
N SER A 172 4.51 -17.49 5.77
CA SER A 172 5.11 -16.20 5.47
C SER A 172 5.18 -15.93 3.97
N SER A 173 5.22 -14.68 3.57
CA SER A 173 5.39 -14.31 2.16
C SER A 173 6.74 -14.76 1.60
N SER A 174 7.80 -14.79 2.43
CA SER A 174 9.11 -15.28 2.03
C SER A 174 9.07 -16.76 1.68
N LEU A 175 8.43 -17.59 2.49
CA LEU A 175 8.28 -19.01 2.24
C LEU A 175 7.44 -19.29 1.00
N ALA A 176 6.34 -18.55 0.82
CA ALA A 176 5.54 -18.64 -0.40
C ALA A 176 6.33 -18.20 -1.64
N SER A 177 7.20 -17.20 -1.51
CA SER A 177 8.07 -16.75 -2.60
C SER A 177 9.10 -17.81 -3.01
N GLU A 178 9.63 -18.58 -2.07
CA GLU A 178 10.50 -19.72 -2.40
C GLU A 178 9.76 -20.77 -3.25
N VAL A 179 8.53 -21.12 -2.86
CA VAL A 179 7.70 -22.02 -3.65
C VAL A 179 7.43 -21.45 -5.03
N PHE A 180 7.06 -20.16 -5.13
CA PHE A 180 6.79 -19.50 -6.40
C PHE A 180 8.01 -19.46 -7.31
N THR A 181 9.17 -19.08 -6.79
CA THR A 181 10.43 -19.09 -7.54
C THR A 181 10.77 -20.49 -8.04
N GLY A 182 10.55 -21.52 -7.22
CA GLY A 182 10.77 -22.91 -7.59
C GLY A 182 9.90 -23.40 -8.75
N ILE A 183 8.72 -22.82 -8.97
CA ILE A 183 7.84 -23.15 -10.10
C ILE A 183 7.89 -22.10 -11.24
N GLY A 184 8.87 -21.20 -11.20
CA GLY A 184 9.09 -20.18 -12.23
C GLY A 184 8.11 -19.00 -12.19
N LEU A 185 7.50 -18.72 -11.04
CA LEU A 185 6.65 -17.55 -10.80
C LEU A 185 7.43 -16.42 -10.12
N PRO A 186 6.99 -15.15 -10.27
CA PRO A 186 7.64 -14.00 -9.65
C PRO A 186 7.59 -14.04 -8.12
N HIS A 187 8.53 -13.34 -7.48
CA HIS A 187 8.57 -13.12 -6.04
C HIS A 187 7.32 -12.38 -5.55
N ILE A 188 6.79 -12.79 -4.37
CA ILE A 188 5.62 -12.17 -3.76
C ILE A 188 6.04 -11.06 -2.80
N GLU A 189 5.54 -9.85 -3.03
CA GLU A 189 5.69 -8.69 -2.13
C GLU A 189 4.33 -8.32 -1.55
N ILE A 190 4.18 -8.42 -0.23
CA ILE A 190 2.95 -8.03 0.45
C ILE A 190 3.06 -6.57 0.88
N LYS A 191 2.09 -5.75 0.44
CA LYS A 191 1.96 -4.35 0.78
C LYS A 191 0.67 -4.13 1.57
N GLU A 192 0.81 -3.62 2.79
CA GLU A 192 -0.29 -3.29 3.70
C GLU A 192 -0.19 -1.84 4.16
N ASP A 193 0.07 -0.94 3.23
CA ASP A 193 0.26 0.46 3.53
C ASP A 193 -1.11 1.16 3.66
N TYR A 194 -1.29 1.87 4.76
CA TYR A 194 -2.48 2.66 5.06
C TYR A 194 -2.11 4.12 5.22
N VAL A 195 -2.99 4.98 4.72
CA VAL A 195 -2.89 6.42 4.90
C VAL A 195 -4.16 6.94 5.56
N LYS A 196 -4.02 7.90 6.46
CA LYS A 196 -5.20 8.59 7.00
C LYS A 196 -5.72 9.57 5.96
N ASP A 197 -7.02 9.45 5.67
CA ASP A 197 -7.72 10.43 4.86
C ASP A 197 -7.94 11.74 5.67
N GLN A 198 -8.59 12.69 5.05
CA GLN A 198 -8.88 13.99 5.66
C GLN A 198 -9.84 13.92 6.84
N THR A 199 -10.56 12.80 7.01
CA THR A 199 -11.47 12.54 8.13
C THR A 199 -10.78 11.77 9.26
N GLY A 200 -9.48 11.44 9.11
CA GLY A 200 -8.72 10.62 10.04
C GLY A 200 -8.94 9.12 9.89
N LYS A 201 -9.72 8.68 8.91
CA LYS A 201 -9.97 7.27 8.62
C LYS A 201 -8.79 6.66 7.86
N ASN A 202 -8.38 5.46 8.26
CA ASN A 202 -7.36 4.71 7.51
C ASN A 202 -7.92 4.25 6.17
N VAL A 203 -7.23 4.61 5.09
CA VAL A 203 -7.50 4.16 3.73
C VAL A 203 -6.32 3.31 3.27
N GLN A 204 -6.63 2.12 2.77
CA GLN A 204 -5.64 1.21 2.22
C GLN A 204 -5.20 1.68 0.83
N ILE A 205 -3.88 1.72 0.59
CA ILE A 205 -3.33 2.17 -0.69
C ILE A 205 -3.53 1.10 -1.77
N TYR A 206 -3.30 -0.17 -1.41
CA TYR A 206 -3.41 -1.30 -2.34
C TYR A 206 -4.76 -2.00 -2.21
N ALA A 207 -5.46 -2.17 -3.32
CA ALA A 207 -6.78 -2.79 -3.34
C ALA A 207 -6.73 -4.31 -3.11
N ASP A 208 -7.68 -4.84 -2.36
CA ASP A 208 -7.84 -6.29 -2.18
C ASP A 208 -8.31 -6.98 -3.45
N ASN A 209 -8.03 -8.28 -3.54
CA ASN A 209 -8.33 -9.16 -4.69
C ASN A 209 -7.69 -8.70 -6.01
N ARG A 210 -6.53 -8.04 -5.92
CA ARG A 210 -5.72 -7.62 -7.06
C ARG A 210 -4.28 -8.06 -6.90
N ILE A 211 -3.62 -8.28 -8.04
CA ILE A 211 -2.19 -8.58 -8.16
C ILE A 211 -1.63 -7.65 -9.23
N THR A 212 -0.53 -7.02 -8.93
CA THR A 212 0.20 -6.14 -9.87
C THR A 212 1.66 -6.58 -9.94
#